data_7030c3cb3f4d56f4e700ce7301896056
#
_entry.id   7030c3cb3f4d56f4e700ce7301896056
#
_cell.length_a   1.000
_cell.length_b   1.000
_cell.length_c   1.000
_cell.angle_alpha   90.00
_cell.angle_beta   90.00
_cell.angle_gamma   90.00
#
_symmetry.space_group_name_H-M   'P 1'
#
loop_
_entity.id
_entity.type
_entity.pdbx_description
1 polymer ?
#
loop_
_entity_poly.entity_id
_entity_poly.type
_entity_poly.pdbx_seq_one_letter_code
_entity_poly.pdbx_strand_id
1 'polypeptide(L)'
;ARDALVRPLTYTEKILFGHLDSESSISTSKRGSSYNDFNPDRVAMQDATAQMALLQFMMAGKDKVSVPSTVHCDHLIQAKVGSDIDLARAIDSNSEVYNFLESVSKKYGIGFWKPGAGIIHQVVLENYAFPGGMMIGTDSHTVNAGGLGMVAIGVGGADAVDVMVGMPWELKFPKIIGVKLTGKMNGWASAKDVILKLAGMLTVKGGTGCIIEYFGDGAKSISCTGKGTICNMGAEIGATTSIFPYDNNMSKYLYATSREDLAVLADTISPYLEADLEVYDNPEKFYDDVIEIDLSLLEPHVNGPFTPDLATPISELGEKARRENWPLKLDVGLIGSCTNSSYEDLSRAASIAKQASDKNITVKSDFTITPGSEQVRFTVERDGILDDFIKIGGTVLANACGPCIGQWDRDGADKNEKNSIITSFNRNFAKRADGNPNTHGFVASPEIVTAMSIAGSLEFNPLKDGIINNNGEEVFLDEPDGTELPAKGFDVEDNGFLDPSDFVSENVKIEISKDSKRLQLLEPFAKWDGKNFLDMKLLIKAKGKCTTDHISMAGPWLFYRGHLDNISRSEEHTSELQSPCNLVCR
;
A
#
# COMPACT_ATOMS: atom_id res chain seq x y z
N ALA A 1 20.11 -23.91 -5.09
CA ALA A 1 20.81 -22.62 -5.03
C ALA A 1 22.00 -22.68 -4.07
N ARG A 2 21.79 -23.11 -2.80
CA ARG A 2 22.85 -23.15 -1.79
C ARG A 2 24.07 -23.97 -2.26
N ASP A 3 23.85 -25.16 -2.83
CA ASP A 3 24.90 -26.04 -3.34
C ASP A 3 25.61 -25.43 -4.58
N ALA A 4 24.86 -24.77 -5.46
CA ALA A 4 25.40 -24.13 -6.65
C ALA A 4 26.25 -22.89 -6.33
N LEU A 5 25.87 -22.12 -5.29
CA LEU A 5 26.57 -20.90 -4.89
C LEU A 5 27.60 -21.14 -3.79
N VAL A 6 27.57 -22.29 -3.12
CA VAL A 6 28.48 -22.69 -2.03
C VAL A 6 28.57 -21.63 -0.94
N ARG A 7 27.41 -21.05 -0.56
CA ARG A 7 27.29 -20.05 0.50
C ARG A 7 25.91 -20.03 1.13
N PRO A 8 25.79 -19.49 2.36
CA PRO A 8 24.49 -19.14 2.97
C PRO A 8 23.68 -18.16 2.11
N LEU A 9 22.36 -18.22 2.25
CA LEU A 9 21.40 -17.40 1.51
C LEU A 9 20.58 -16.53 2.46
N THR A 10 20.31 -15.30 2.06
CA THR A 10 19.31 -14.45 2.70
C THR A 10 17.91 -15.01 2.44
N TYR A 11 16.91 -14.59 3.21
CA TYR A 11 15.54 -15.05 2.99
C TYR A 11 15.02 -14.63 1.61
N THR A 12 15.26 -13.37 1.23
CA THR A 12 14.97 -12.87 -0.10
C THR A 12 15.56 -13.75 -1.21
N GLU A 13 16.81 -14.15 -1.08
CA GLU A 13 17.44 -15.00 -2.10
C GLU A 13 16.81 -16.39 -2.18
N LYS A 14 16.39 -16.96 -1.06
CA LYS A 14 15.68 -18.25 -1.07
C LYS A 14 14.40 -18.18 -1.90
N ILE A 15 13.62 -17.09 -1.74
CA ILE A 15 12.39 -16.89 -2.50
C ILE A 15 12.71 -16.64 -3.98
N LEU A 16 13.59 -15.70 -4.29
CA LEU A 16 13.94 -15.37 -5.67
C LEU A 16 14.47 -16.59 -6.43
N PHE A 17 15.37 -17.36 -5.83
CA PHE A 17 15.88 -18.58 -6.46
C PHE A 17 14.84 -19.70 -6.57
N GLY A 18 13.86 -19.74 -5.67
CA GLY A 18 12.73 -20.66 -5.75
C GLY A 18 11.74 -20.38 -6.88
N HIS A 19 11.72 -19.14 -7.37
CA HIS A 19 10.79 -18.69 -8.42
C HIS A 19 11.46 -18.41 -9.77
N LEU A 20 12.75 -18.74 -9.93
CA LEU A 20 13.42 -18.63 -11.23
C LEU A 20 12.75 -19.56 -12.26
N ASP A 21 12.53 -19.04 -13.46
CA ASP A 21 12.05 -19.83 -14.60
C ASP A 21 13.04 -20.95 -14.99
N SER A 22 14.35 -20.69 -14.81
CA SER A 22 15.39 -21.68 -15.07
C SER A 22 16.42 -21.75 -13.92
N GLU A 23 16.59 -22.94 -13.34
CA GLU A 23 17.61 -23.21 -12.32
C GLU A 23 19.05 -22.97 -12.84
N SER A 24 19.28 -23.07 -14.15
CA SER A 24 20.59 -22.80 -14.77
C SER A 24 21.05 -21.35 -14.57
N SER A 25 20.13 -20.44 -14.30
CA SER A 25 20.40 -19.02 -14.05
C SER A 25 20.99 -18.75 -12.67
N ILE A 26 20.89 -19.68 -11.71
CA ILE A 26 21.35 -19.48 -10.33
C ILE A 26 22.80 -19.03 -10.26
N SER A 27 23.71 -19.75 -10.94
CA SER A 27 25.17 -19.47 -10.91
C SER A 27 25.58 -18.18 -11.64
N THR A 28 24.71 -17.66 -12.50
CA THR A 28 24.93 -16.43 -13.28
C THR A 28 24.20 -15.21 -12.72
N SER A 29 23.30 -15.42 -11.76
CA SER A 29 22.54 -14.34 -11.11
C SER A 29 23.46 -13.48 -10.26
N LYS A 30 23.54 -12.18 -10.59
CA LYS A 30 24.36 -11.20 -9.87
C LYS A 30 23.50 -10.03 -9.45
N ARG A 31 23.46 -9.73 -8.15
CA ARG A 31 22.73 -8.60 -7.59
C ARG A 31 23.11 -7.29 -8.26
N GLY A 32 22.12 -6.49 -8.60
CA GLY A 32 22.27 -5.19 -9.23
C GLY A 32 22.75 -5.19 -10.69
N SER A 33 22.91 -6.36 -11.34
CA SER A 33 23.47 -6.41 -12.71
C SER A 33 22.77 -7.38 -13.67
N SER A 34 22.50 -8.63 -13.27
CA SER A 34 21.85 -9.59 -14.16
C SER A 34 20.34 -9.38 -14.24
N TYR A 35 19.75 -9.72 -15.37
CA TYR A 35 18.30 -9.85 -15.53
C TYR A 35 17.93 -11.32 -15.49
N ASN A 36 16.86 -11.64 -14.82
CA ASN A 36 16.38 -13.01 -14.62
C ASN A 36 14.87 -13.06 -14.82
N ASP A 37 14.40 -14.17 -15.33
CA ASP A 37 12.99 -14.48 -15.51
C ASP A 37 12.45 -15.23 -14.29
N PHE A 38 11.31 -14.79 -13.79
CA PHE A 38 10.66 -15.34 -12.59
C PHE A 38 9.22 -15.76 -12.90
N ASN A 39 8.74 -16.75 -12.15
CA ASN A 39 7.37 -17.24 -12.20
C ASN A 39 6.63 -16.83 -10.91
N PRO A 40 5.95 -15.68 -10.86
CA PRO A 40 5.13 -15.30 -9.72
C PRO A 40 3.97 -16.26 -9.49
N ASP A 41 3.62 -16.50 -8.22
CA ASP A 41 2.51 -17.38 -7.85
C ASP A 41 1.14 -16.77 -8.16
N ARG A 42 1.05 -15.43 -8.20
CA ARG A 42 -0.23 -14.76 -8.41
C ARG A 42 -0.11 -13.30 -8.86
N VAL A 43 -1.24 -12.78 -9.36
CA VAL A 43 -1.40 -11.38 -9.78
C VAL A 43 -2.56 -10.75 -9.01
N ALA A 44 -2.38 -9.53 -8.50
CA ALA A 44 -3.46 -8.71 -7.95
C ALA A 44 -3.58 -7.38 -8.70
N MET A 45 -4.79 -6.97 -9.05
CA MET A 45 -5.06 -5.76 -9.82
C MET A 45 -6.09 -4.88 -9.11
N GLN A 46 -5.85 -3.57 -9.06
CA GLN A 46 -6.85 -2.61 -8.64
C GLN A 46 -7.68 -2.13 -9.84
N ASP A 47 -8.91 -1.66 -9.60
CA ASP A 47 -9.92 -1.41 -10.64
C ASP A 47 -9.54 -0.34 -11.69
N ALA A 48 -8.73 0.65 -11.34
CA ALA A 48 -8.34 1.69 -12.29
C ALA A 48 -7.34 1.16 -13.34
N THR A 49 -6.39 0.28 -12.95
CA THR A 49 -5.40 -0.30 -13.85
C THR A 49 -5.89 -1.61 -14.50
N ALA A 50 -6.75 -2.37 -13.83
CA ALA A 50 -7.32 -3.60 -14.36
C ALA A 50 -8.13 -3.39 -15.64
N GLN A 51 -8.73 -2.21 -15.85
CA GLN A 51 -9.48 -1.92 -17.07
C GLN A 51 -8.64 -2.19 -18.32
N MET A 52 -7.49 -1.54 -18.45
CA MET A 52 -6.62 -1.70 -19.60
C MET A 52 -5.91 -3.06 -19.60
N ALA A 53 -5.47 -3.56 -18.44
CA ALA A 53 -4.83 -4.87 -18.34
C ALA A 53 -5.76 -6.00 -18.84
N LEU A 54 -7.02 -5.99 -18.45
CA LEU A 54 -7.97 -7.01 -18.88
C LEU A 54 -8.37 -6.86 -20.36
N LEU A 55 -8.49 -5.62 -20.87
CA LEU A 55 -8.67 -5.40 -22.31
C LEU A 55 -7.51 -5.96 -23.12
N GLN A 56 -6.26 -5.81 -22.64
CA GLN A 56 -5.07 -6.41 -23.26
C GLN A 56 -5.05 -7.94 -23.13
N PHE A 57 -5.40 -8.47 -21.94
CA PHE A 57 -5.48 -9.92 -21.73
C PHE A 57 -6.46 -10.60 -22.71
N MET A 58 -7.60 -9.96 -22.98
CA MET A 58 -8.58 -10.48 -23.93
C MET A 58 -8.01 -10.66 -25.34
N MET A 59 -7.03 -9.83 -25.74
CA MET A 59 -6.37 -9.97 -27.06
C MET A 59 -5.46 -11.19 -27.15
N ALA A 60 -5.02 -11.75 -26.03
CA ALA A 60 -4.14 -12.93 -26.03
C ALA A 60 -4.85 -14.23 -26.44
N GLY A 61 -6.19 -14.23 -26.50
CA GLY A 61 -6.98 -15.38 -26.93
C GLY A 61 -6.88 -16.60 -25.99
N LYS A 62 -6.62 -16.38 -24.71
CA LYS A 62 -6.59 -17.43 -23.67
C LYS A 62 -7.99 -17.69 -23.15
N ASP A 63 -8.29 -18.94 -22.80
CA ASP A 63 -9.58 -19.31 -22.20
C ASP A 63 -9.68 -18.91 -20.72
N LYS A 64 -8.55 -18.85 -20.01
CA LYS A 64 -8.44 -18.44 -18.61
C LYS A 64 -7.03 -17.95 -18.28
N VAL A 65 -6.89 -17.30 -17.14
CA VAL A 65 -5.58 -16.90 -16.62
C VAL A 65 -4.72 -18.11 -16.29
N SER A 66 -3.39 -17.97 -16.45
CA SER A 66 -2.42 -19.02 -16.18
C SER A 66 -2.00 -19.11 -14.71
N VAL A 67 -2.16 -18.02 -13.96
CA VAL A 67 -1.88 -17.94 -12.52
C VAL A 67 -3.08 -17.40 -11.77
N PRO A 68 -3.30 -17.75 -10.51
CA PRO A 68 -4.32 -17.14 -9.66
C PRO A 68 -4.26 -15.61 -9.73
N SER A 69 -5.35 -14.99 -10.15
CA SER A 69 -5.43 -13.54 -10.35
C SER A 69 -6.68 -12.98 -9.67
N THR A 70 -6.61 -11.75 -9.17
CA THR A 70 -7.73 -11.06 -8.54
C THR A 70 -7.85 -9.61 -9.00
N VAL A 71 -9.09 -9.10 -9.04
CA VAL A 71 -9.43 -7.69 -9.26
C VAL A 71 -10.10 -7.15 -8.01
N HIS A 72 -9.71 -5.94 -7.58
CA HIS A 72 -10.20 -5.28 -6.38
C HIS A 72 -10.71 -3.88 -6.73
N CYS A 73 -11.94 -3.55 -6.31
CA CYS A 73 -12.61 -2.29 -6.65
C CYS A 73 -12.50 -1.27 -5.52
N ASP A 74 -11.32 -0.67 -5.36
CA ASP A 74 -11.00 0.24 -4.26
C ASP A 74 -10.47 1.63 -4.67
N HIS A 75 -10.19 1.87 -5.96
CA HIS A 75 -9.59 3.12 -6.43
C HIS A 75 -10.59 4.10 -7.07
N LEU A 76 -11.79 3.67 -7.44
CA LEU A 76 -12.78 4.52 -8.09
C LEU A 76 -13.84 5.09 -7.12
N ILE A 77 -13.66 4.89 -5.82
CA ILE A 77 -14.56 5.40 -4.77
C ILE A 77 -14.02 6.75 -4.29
N GLN A 78 -14.80 7.82 -4.51
CA GLN A 78 -14.45 9.17 -4.07
C GLN A 78 -15.03 9.45 -2.68
N ALA A 79 -14.20 9.81 -1.73
CA ALA A 79 -14.61 10.22 -0.40
C ALA A 79 -15.16 11.65 -0.40
N LYS A 80 -16.31 11.87 0.27
CA LYS A 80 -16.93 13.19 0.45
C LYS A 80 -17.76 13.30 1.71
N VAL A 81 -18.75 12.41 1.89
CA VAL A 81 -19.78 12.54 2.93
C VAL A 81 -19.64 11.47 4.01
N GLY A 82 -19.33 10.23 3.62
CA GLY A 82 -19.27 9.06 4.49
C GLY A 82 -19.51 7.77 3.72
N SER A 83 -19.27 6.62 4.39
CA SER A 83 -19.16 5.31 3.74
C SER A 83 -20.29 4.96 2.80
N ASP A 84 -21.54 4.98 3.27
CA ASP A 84 -22.70 4.45 2.52
C ASP A 84 -23.05 5.30 1.32
N ILE A 85 -23.03 6.64 1.50
CA ILE A 85 -23.39 7.60 0.46
C ILE A 85 -22.32 7.60 -0.64
N ASP A 86 -21.05 7.59 -0.24
CA ASP A 86 -19.92 7.65 -1.17
C ASP A 86 -19.81 6.34 -1.96
N LEU A 87 -20.02 5.20 -1.31
CA LEU A 87 -20.05 3.89 -1.97
C LEU A 87 -21.21 3.77 -2.96
N ALA A 88 -22.44 4.15 -2.56
CA ALA A 88 -23.61 4.11 -3.46
C ALA A 88 -23.39 4.99 -4.69
N ARG A 89 -22.84 6.20 -4.51
CA ARG A 89 -22.49 7.10 -5.61
C ARG A 89 -21.44 6.51 -6.54
N ALA A 90 -20.40 5.85 -5.99
CA ALA A 90 -19.35 5.21 -6.77
C ALA A 90 -19.90 4.04 -7.61
N ILE A 91 -20.75 3.20 -7.02
CA ILE A 91 -21.40 2.07 -7.72
C ILE A 91 -22.23 2.58 -8.91
N ASP A 92 -23.03 3.62 -8.72
CA ASP A 92 -23.86 4.21 -9.79
C ASP A 92 -22.97 4.81 -10.89
N SER A 93 -22.06 5.71 -10.53
CA SER A 93 -21.24 6.46 -11.50
C SER A 93 -20.19 5.61 -12.24
N ASN A 94 -19.76 4.50 -11.67
CA ASN A 94 -18.78 3.59 -12.25
C ASN A 94 -19.37 2.23 -12.66
N SER A 95 -20.69 2.09 -12.70
CA SER A 95 -21.39 0.83 -13.01
C SER A 95 -20.87 0.14 -14.28
N GLU A 96 -20.63 0.90 -15.34
CA GLU A 96 -20.07 0.38 -16.60
C GLU A 96 -18.71 -0.33 -16.40
N VAL A 97 -17.83 0.28 -15.61
CA VAL A 97 -16.49 -0.28 -15.34
C VAL A 97 -16.60 -1.48 -14.42
N TYR A 98 -17.38 -1.42 -13.37
CA TYR A 98 -17.55 -2.53 -12.44
C TYR A 98 -18.18 -3.74 -13.11
N ASN A 99 -19.22 -3.55 -13.95
CA ASN A 99 -19.85 -4.62 -14.72
C ASN A 99 -18.88 -5.26 -15.72
N PHE A 100 -18.06 -4.43 -16.39
CA PHE A 100 -16.99 -4.93 -17.26
C PHE A 100 -16.00 -5.79 -16.48
N LEU A 101 -15.43 -5.28 -15.40
CA LEU A 101 -14.43 -5.98 -14.58
C LEU A 101 -14.99 -7.29 -14.01
N GLU A 102 -16.22 -7.27 -13.52
CA GLU A 102 -16.92 -8.46 -13.01
C GLU A 102 -17.14 -9.50 -14.11
N SER A 103 -17.66 -9.08 -15.26
CA SER A 103 -17.96 -10.02 -16.37
C SER A 103 -16.68 -10.65 -16.95
N VAL A 104 -15.59 -9.88 -17.08
CA VAL A 104 -14.29 -10.41 -17.52
C VAL A 104 -13.72 -11.36 -16.46
N SER A 105 -13.82 -11.00 -15.19
CA SER A 105 -13.33 -11.85 -14.09
C SER A 105 -14.03 -13.21 -14.07
N LYS A 106 -15.36 -13.22 -14.16
CA LYS A 106 -16.17 -14.45 -14.26
C LYS A 106 -15.79 -15.28 -15.48
N LYS A 107 -15.52 -14.63 -16.63
CA LYS A 107 -15.21 -15.34 -17.86
C LYS A 107 -13.86 -16.03 -17.85
N TYR A 108 -12.85 -15.40 -17.26
CA TYR A 108 -11.46 -15.86 -17.36
C TYR A 108 -10.91 -16.49 -16.07
N GLY A 109 -11.76 -16.75 -15.09
CA GLY A 109 -11.35 -17.42 -13.85
C GLY A 109 -10.54 -16.50 -12.91
N ILE A 110 -10.92 -15.23 -12.84
CA ILE A 110 -10.28 -14.21 -11.99
C ILE A 110 -11.20 -13.95 -10.79
N GLY A 111 -10.66 -13.97 -9.57
CA GLY A 111 -11.40 -13.57 -8.37
C GLY A 111 -11.76 -12.08 -8.41
N PHE A 112 -12.97 -11.73 -8.00
CA PHE A 112 -13.45 -10.36 -8.06
C PHE A 112 -13.94 -9.88 -6.70
N TRP A 113 -13.34 -8.78 -6.22
CA TRP A 113 -13.72 -8.09 -5.00
C TRP A 113 -14.52 -6.84 -5.35
N LYS A 114 -15.78 -6.82 -4.94
CA LYS A 114 -16.74 -5.76 -5.23
C LYS A 114 -16.32 -4.41 -4.64
N PRO A 115 -16.85 -3.27 -5.16
CA PRO A 115 -16.73 -1.98 -4.49
C PRO A 115 -17.20 -2.05 -3.02
N GLY A 116 -16.38 -1.54 -2.11
CA GLY A 116 -16.63 -1.61 -0.67
C GLY A 116 -16.08 -2.84 0.05
N ALA A 117 -15.64 -3.87 -0.66
CA ALA A 117 -15.04 -5.06 -0.05
C ALA A 117 -13.75 -4.77 0.73
N GLY A 118 -12.99 -3.78 0.30
CA GLY A 118 -11.78 -3.34 1.00
C GLY A 118 -10.68 -2.84 0.09
N ILE A 119 -9.66 -2.29 0.71
CA ILE A 119 -8.44 -1.83 0.05
C ILE A 119 -7.63 -3.05 -0.37
N ILE A 120 -7.22 -3.11 -1.64
CA ILE A 120 -6.54 -4.26 -2.25
C ILE A 120 -5.46 -4.88 -1.35
N HIS A 121 -4.57 -4.07 -0.77
CA HIS A 121 -3.42 -4.60 -0.02
C HIS A 121 -3.80 -5.18 1.34
N GLN A 122 -4.87 -4.67 1.97
CA GLN A 122 -5.43 -5.24 3.17
C GLN A 122 -6.12 -6.58 2.86
N VAL A 123 -6.96 -6.61 1.82
CA VAL A 123 -7.63 -7.82 1.35
C VAL A 123 -6.61 -8.90 0.93
N VAL A 124 -5.53 -8.52 0.26
CA VAL A 124 -4.44 -9.45 -0.12
C VAL A 124 -3.76 -10.01 1.12
N LEU A 125 -3.46 -9.18 2.12
CA LEU A 125 -2.82 -9.64 3.36
C LEU A 125 -3.72 -10.64 4.13
N GLU A 126 -5.02 -10.36 4.17
CA GLU A 126 -6.02 -11.17 4.87
C GLU A 126 -6.29 -12.52 4.21
N ASN A 127 -6.24 -12.59 2.87
CA ASN A 127 -6.76 -13.75 2.15
C ASN A 127 -5.72 -14.50 1.30
N TYR A 128 -4.65 -13.83 0.83
CA TYR A 128 -3.81 -14.37 -0.24
C TYR A 128 -2.32 -14.40 0.04
N ALA A 129 -1.80 -13.49 0.85
CA ALA A 129 -0.38 -13.48 1.17
C ALA A 129 0.01 -14.71 1.99
N PHE A 130 1.18 -15.28 1.71
CA PHE A 130 1.74 -16.41 2.43
C PHE A 130 3.27 -16.38 2.46
N PRO A 131 3.91 -16.92 3.50
CA PRO A 131 5.36 -16.91 3.64
C PRO A 131 6.05 -17.71 2.52
N GLY A 132 7.09 -17.14 1.94
CA GLY A 132 7.89 -17.78 0.91
C GLY A 132 7.35 -17.65 -0.52
N GLY A 133 6.19 -17.03 -0.73
CA GLY A 133 5.60 -16.81 -2.04
C GLY A 133 6.17 -15.60 -2.77
N MET A 134 5.83 -15.49 -4.06
CA MET A 134 6.14 -14.34 -4.91
C MET A 134 4.88 -13.86 -5.64
N MET A 135 4.58 -12.57 -5.58
CA MET A 135 3.46 -11.99 -6.31
C MET A 135 3.82 -10.68 -7.00
N ILE A 136 3.08 -10.37 -8.05
CA ILE A 136 3.09 -9.05 -8.65
C ILE A 136 1.70 -8.42 -8.55
N GLY A 137 1.63 -7.09 -8.55
CA GLY A 137 0.37 -6.38 -8.53
C GLY A 137 0.43 -5.03 -9.21
N THR A 138 -0.69 -4.58 -9.75
CA THR A 138 -0.76 -3.34 -10.53
C THR A 138 -0.87 -2.09 -9.65
N ASP A 139 -0.37 -2.17 -8.43
CA ASP A 139 -0.24 -1.04 -7.50
C ASP A 139 1.12 -1.07 -6.80
N SER A 140 1.70 0.10 -6.55
CA SER A 140 3.04 0.22 -5.93
C SER A 140 3.09 -0.30 -4.49
N HIS A 141 1.94 -0.35 -3.78
CA HIS A 141 1.86 -0.84 -2.40
C HIS A 141 1.58 -2.36 -2.30
N THR A 142 1.64 -3.09 -3.41
CA THR A 142 1.67 -4.57 -3.42
C THR A 142 2.71 -5.11 -2.45
N VAL A 143 3.77 -4.38 -2.22
CA VAL A 143 4.85 -4.64 -1.24
C VAL A 143 4.35 -4.88 0.20
N ASN A 144 3.12 -4.49 0.53
CA ASN A 144 2.48 -4.73 1.83
C ASN A 144 2.49 -6.21 2.24
N ALA A 145 2.35 -7.12 1.27
CA ALA A 145 2.35 -8.57 1.52
C ALA A 145 3.70 -9.11 2.05
N GLY A 146 4.77 -8.32 1.96
CA GLY A 146 6.05 -8.63 2.60
C GLY A 146 5.97 -8.71 4.13
N GLY A 147 4.92 -8.10 4.72
CA GLY A 147 4.59 -8.23 6.14
C GLY A 147 4.20 -9.65 6.56
N LEU A 148 3.82 -10.50 5.61
CA LEU A 148 3.57 -11.93 5.79
C LEU A 148 4.62 -12.80 5.06
N GLY A 149 5.83 -12.27 4.86
CA GLY A 149 6.97 -13.03 4.35
C GLY A 149 6.90 -13.38 2.86
N MET A 150 6.25 -12.57 2.03
CA MET A 150 6.12 -12.76 0.59
C MET A 150 6.92 -11.71 -0.19
N VAL A 151 7.64 -12.11 -1.24
CA VAL A 151 8.22 -11.16 -2.20
C VAL A 151 7.10 -10.65 -3.10
N ALA A 152 6.62 -9.44 -2.79
CA ALA A 152 5.50 -8.84 -3.48
C ALA A 152 5.91 -7.51 -4.13
N ILE A 153 5.69 -7.35 -5.43
CA ILE A 153 6.26 -6.25 -6.21
C ILE A 153 5.17 -5.54 -7.02
N GLY A 154 5.17 -4.22 -6.95
CA GLY A 154 4.31 -3.37 -7.77
C GLY A 154 4.84 -3.25 -9.20
N VAL A 155 3.98 -3.53 -10.18
CA VAL A 155 4.32 -3.55 -11.63
C VAL A 155 3.31 -2.77 -12.45
N GLY A 156 3.59 -2.57 -13.73
CA GLY A 156 2.64 -2.04 -14.70
C GLY A 156 1.58 -3.07 -15.14
N GLY A 157 0.50 -2.59 -15.75
CA GLY A 157 -0.55 -3.46 -16.26
C GLY A 157 -0.06 -4.45 -17.33
N ALA A 158 0.92 -4.08 -18.15
CA ALA A 158 1.49 -4.96 -19.17
C ALA A 158 2.23 -6.15 -18.55
N ASP A 159 3.05 -5.92 -17.51
CA ASP A 159 3.73 -7.01 -16.79
C ASP A 159 2.72 -7.99 -16.17
N ALA A 160 1.62 -7.46 -15.60
CA ALA A 160 0.55 -8.28 -15.06
C ALA A 160 -0.08 -9.17 -16.15
N VAL A 161 -0.33 -8.63 -17.35
CA VAL A 161 -0.85 -9.38 -18.49
C VAL A 161 0.09 -10.49 -18.91
N ASP A 162 1.40 -10.23 -19.01
CA ASP A 162 2.39 -11.23 -19.41
C ASP A 162 2.37 -12.43 -18.46
N VAL A 163 2.33 -12.20 -17.14
CA VAL A 163 2.21 -13.29 -16.16
C VAL A 163 0.87 -14.00 -16.24
N MET A 164 -0.23 -13.25 -16.41
CA MET A 164 -1.57 -13.84 -16.55
C MET A 164 -1.70 -14.74 -17.79
N VAL A 165 -0.96 -14.48 -18.87
CA VAL A 165 -0.94 -15.35 -20.06
C VAL A 165 0.07 -16.50 -19.97
N GLY A 166 0.83 -16.57 -18.88
CA GLY A 166 1.79 -17.63 -18.59
C GLY A 166 3.21 -17.37 -19.10
N MET A 167 3.55 -16.12 -19.31
CA MET A 167 4.94 -15.72 -19.59
C MET A 167 5.68 -15.45 -18.27
N PRO A 168 6.96 -15.77 -18.18
CA PRO A 168 7.77 -15.37 -17.03
C PRO A 168 7.93 -13.84 -16.99
N TRP A 169 8.14 -13.32 -15.80
CA TRP A 169 8.37 -11.90 -15.58
C TRP A 169 9.85 -11.59 -15.39
N GLU A 170 10.38 -10.68 -16.20
CA GLU A 170 11.79 -10.28 -16.15
C GLU A 170 12.02 -9.23 -15.04
N LEU A 171 12.96 -9.50 -14.14
CA LEU A 171 13.40 -8.58 -13.11
C LEU A 171 14.93 -8.49 -13.10
N LYS A 172 15.46 -7.27 -13.02
CA LYS A 172 16.87 -7.07 -12.67
C LYS A 172 17.11 -7.57 -11.25
N PHE A 173 17.99 -8.59 -11.08
CA PHE A 173 18.22 -9.23 -9.79
C PHE A 173 18.62 -8.18 -8.74
N PRO A 174 17.78 -7.92 -7.72
CA PRO A 174 17.93 -6.76 -6.85
C PRO A 174 19.12 -6.91 -5.90
N LYS A 175 19.66 -5.80 -5.45
CA LYS A 175 20.49 -5.75 -4.25
C LYS A 175 19.61 -5.95 -3.02
N ILE A 176 20.22 -6.29 -1.88
CA ILE A 176 19.49 -6.51 -0.63
C ILE A 176 20.11 -5.67 0.47
N ILE A 177 19.30 -4.78 1.04
CA ILE A 177 19.65 -4.01 2.25
C ILE A 177 19.07 -4.74 3.44
N GLY A 178 19.93 -5.14 4.38
CA GLY A 178 19.51 -5.71 5.66
C GLY A 178 19.17 -4.60 6.66
N VAL A 179 17.98 -4.63 7.24
CA VAL A 179 17.60 -3.72 8.35
C VAL A 179 17.46 -4.54 9.63
N LYS A 180 18.45 -4.39 10.51
CA LYS A 180 18.47 -5.04 11.80
C LYS A 180 17.68 -4.23 12.81
N LEU A 181 16.61 -4.83 13.34
CA LEU A 181 15.79 -4.25 14.39
C LEU A 181 16.14 -4.89 15.72
N THR A 182 16.50 -4.06 16.70
CA THR A 182 16.83 -4.48 18.07
C THR A 182 15.86 -3.86 19.08
N GLY A 183 15.84 -4.39 20.30
CA GLY A 183 14.95 -3.89 21.34
C GLY A 183 13.47 -4.13 21.07
N LYS A 184 12.61 -3.35 21.72
CA LYS A 184 11.15 -3.43 21.58
C LYS A 184 10.54 -2.03 21.65
N MET A 185 9.57 -1.76 20.79
CA MET A 185 8.79 -0.51 20.85
C MET A 185 8.01 -0.39 22.16
N ASN A 186 7.85 0.83 22.63
CA ASN A 186 7.09 1.16 23.83
C ASN A 186 6.35 2.49 23.67
N GLY A 187 5.40 2.71 24.54
CA GLY A 187 4.67 3.97 24.64
C GLY A 187 3.92 4.33 23.36
N TRP A 188 4.14 5.55 22.91
CA TRP A 188 3.52 6.13 21.72
C TRP A 188 4.13 5.66 20.40
N ALA A 189 5.28 4.99 20.42
CA ALA A 189 5.92 4.50 19.21
C ALA A 189 5.18 3.28 18.62
N SER A 190 5.10 3.22 17.31
CA SER A 190 4.42 2.17 16.56
C SER A 190 5.27 1.67 15.39
N ALA A 191 4.82 0.62 14.70
CA ALA A 191 5.46 0.11 13.50
C ALA A 191 5.62 1.18 12.41
N LYS A 192 4.68 2.13 12.34
CA LYS A 192 4.76 3.28 11.43
C LYS A 192 6.03 4.09 11.63
N ASP A 193 6.44 4.30 12.86
CA ASP A 193 7.60 5.15 13.20
C ASP A 193 8.92 4.51 12.76
N VAL A 194 8.98 3.18 12.68
CA VAL A 194 10.14 2.45 12.14
C VAL A 194 10.40 2.88 10.70
N ILE A 195 9.36 2.82 9.86
CA ILE A 195 9.51 3.14 8.43
C ILE A 195 9.60 4.65 8.19
N LEU A 196 8.97 5.50 9.01
CA LEU A 196 9.12 6.95 8.93
C LEU A 196 10.57 7.36 9.22
N LYS A 197 11.19 6.77 10.25
CA LYS A 197 12.61 6.97 10.55
C LYS A 197 13.51 6.46 9.44
N LEU A 198 13.25 5.24 8.95
CA LEU A 198 14.03 4.65 7.86
C LEU A 198 13.92 5.48 6.56
N ALA A 199 12.75 6.05 6.28
CA ALA A 199 12.56 6.97 5.16
C ALA A 199 13.42 8.22 5.28
N GLY A 200 13.58 8.77 6.49
CA GLY A 200 14.51 9.87 6.76
C GLY A 200 15.97 9.49 6.55
N MET A 201 16.35 8.23 6.81
CA MET A 201 17.72 7.75 6.64
C MET A 201 18.05 7.44 5.17
N LEU A 202 17.19 6.72 4.46
CA LEU A 202 17.40 6.28 3.07
C LEU A 202 16.95 7.30 2.02
N THR A 203 16.08 8.23 2.38
CA THR A 203 15.37 9.13 1.47
C THR A 203 14.49 8.38 0.45
N VAL A 204 13.77 9.10 -0.41
CA VAL A 204 12.90 8.52 -1.44
C VAL A 204 13.65 7.74 -2.55
N LYS A 205 14.97 7.67 -2.50
CA LYS A 205 15.82 7.06 -3.54
C LYS A 205 16.74 5.96 -3.03
N GLY A 206 16.96 5.86 -1.73
CA GLY A 206 17.98 4.98 -1.14
C GLY A 206 17.74 3.50 -1.38
N GLY A 207 16.47 3.08 -1.46
CA GLY A 207 16.08 1.70 -1.76
C GLY A 207 16.02 1.33 -3.25
N THR A 208 16.38 2.24 -4.17
CA THR A 208 16.20 2.01 -5.62
C THR A 208 16.99 0.80 -6.11
N GLY A 209 16.29 -0.18 -6.69
CA GLY A 209 16.89 -1.44 -7.17
C GLY A 209 17.31 -2.40 -6.04
N CYS A 210 16.81 -2.16 -4.82
CA CYS A 210 17.07 -3.00 -3.67
C CYS A 210 15.78 -3.63 -3.14
N ILE A 211 15.88 -4.75 -2.48
CA ILE A 211 14.88 -5.31 -1.56
C ILE A 211 15.36 -5.02 -0.14
N ILE A 212 14.45 -4.60 0.72
CA ILE A 212 14.73 -4.39 2.14
C ILE A 212 14.33 -5.65 2.90
N GLU A 213 15.29 -6.32 3.51
CA GLU A 213 15.06 -7.50 4.35
C GLU A 213 15.25 -7.13 5.82
N TYR A 214 14.18 -7.23 6.61
CA TYR A 214 14.21 -6.92 8.03
C TYR A 214 14.57 -8.17 8.85
N PHE A 215 15.36 -8.00 9.89
CA PHE A 215 15.77 -9.11 10.76
C PHE A 215 16.10 -8.64 12.18
N GLY A 216 16.44 -9.58 13.06
CA GLY A 216 16.77 -9.33 14.47
C GLY A 216 15.60 -9.54 15.42
N ASP A 217 15.88 -9.51 16.72
CA ASP A 217 14.86 -9.80 17.76
C ASP A 217 13.77 -8.72 17.83
N GLY A 218 14.12 -7.47 17.50
CA GLY A 218 13.15 -6.40 17.37
C GLY A 218 12.13 -6.68 16.27
N ALA A 219 12.53 -7.25 15.14
CA ALA A 219 11.62 -7.62 14.04
C ALA A 219 10.58 -8.66 14.49
N LYS A 220 10.98 -9.63 15.31
CA LYS A 220 10.08 -10.65 15.88
C LYS A 220 9.09 -10.09 16.90
N SER A 221 9.34 -8.89 17.45
CA SER A 221 8.44 -8.23 18.40
C SER A 221 7.28 -7.48 17.74
N ILE A 222 7.33 -7.29 16.42
CA ILE A 222 6.34 -6.53 15.64
C ILE A 222 5.23 -7.48 15.20
N SER A 223 3.98 -7.02 15.26
CA SER A 223 2.80 -7.73 14.75
C SER A 223 2.88 -7.98 13.24
N CYS A 224 2.08 -8.90 12.72
CA CYS A 224 2.00 -9.14 11.28
C CYS A 224 1.52 -7.89 10.52
N THR A 225 0.49 -7.21 11.02
CA THR A 225 -0.06 -5.97 10.43
C THR A 225 0.93 -4.82 10.52
N GLY A 226 1.67 -4.70 11.64
CA GLY A 226 2.76 -3.74 11.77
C GLY A 226 3.91 -3.97 10.79
N LYS A 227 4.27 -5.23 10.52
CA LYS A 227 5.22 -5.57 9.45
C LYS A 227 4.68 -5.19 8.09
N GLY A 228 3.38 -5.40 7.84
CA GLY A 228 2.68 -4.94 6.64
C GLY A 228 2.82 -3.43 6.45
N THR A 229 2.58 -2.64 7.50
CA THR A 229 2.78 -1.18 7.52
C THR A 229 4.20 -0.77 7.13
N ILE A 230 5.21 -1.44 7.69
CA ILE A 230 6.62 -1.16 7.39
C ILE A 230 6.92 -1.49 5.92
N CYS A 231 6.52 -2.66 5.44
CA CYS A 231 6.71 -3.06 4.05
C CYS A 231 5.97 -2.15 3.08
N ASN A 232 4.74 -1.75 3.40
CA ASN A 232 3.91 -0.86 2.58
C ASN A 232 4.65 0.42 2.21
N MET A 233 5.23 1.11 3.18
CA MET A 233 6.00 2.34 2.94
C MET A 233 7.41 2.09 2.40
N GLY A 234 7.84 0.85 2.22
CA GLY A 234 9.04 0.52 1.45
C GLY A 234 9.00 1.05 0.02
N ALA A 235 7.80 1.18 -0.57
CA ALA A 235 7.60 1.84 -1.86
C ALA A 235 8.07 3.30 -1.85
N GLU A 236 7.93 4.00 -0.73
CA GLU A 236 8.25 5.43 -0.61
C GLU A 236 9.75 5.71 -0.50
N ILE A 237 10.53 4.75 -0.07
CA ILE A 237 12.00 4.84 -0.11
C ILE A 237 12.60 4.32 -1.43
N GLY A 238 11.75 4.02 -2.40
CA GLY A 238 12.12 3.56 -3.74
C GLY A 238 12.52 2.10 -3.83
N ALA A 239 12.31 1.30 -2.78
CA ALA A 239 12.63 -0.12 -2.78
C ALA A 239 11.80 -0.89 -3.81
N THR A 240 12.38 -1.94 -4.39
CA THR A 240 11.66 -2.89 -5.26
C THR A 240 10.58 -3.59 -4.46
N THR A 241 10.91 -4.04 -3.25
CA THR A 241 9.99 -4.54 -2.23
C THR A 241 10.65 -4.53 -0.86
N SER A 242 9.88 -4.89 0.16
CA SER A 242 10.36 -5.09 1.54
C SER A 242 9.80 -6.40 2.07
N ILE A 243 10.53 -7.07 2.97
CA ILE A 243 10.14 -8.39 3.46
C ILE A 243 10.61 -8.64 4.89
N PHE A 244 9.80 -9.38 5.64
CA PHE A 244 10.16 -9.96 6.92
C PHE A 244 10.23 -11.49 6.81
N PRO A 245 11.19 -12.17 7.46
CA PRO A 245 11.17 -13.61 7.65
C PRO A 245 9.94 -14.03 8.45
N TYR A 246 9.51 -15.28 8.26
CA TYR A 246 8.38 -15.87 8.97
C TYR A 246 8.62 -15.97 10.48
N ASP A 247 7.60 -15.69 11.26
CA ASP A 247 7.64 -15.81 12.71
C ASP A 247 6.27 -16.13 13.33
N ASN A 248 6.25 -16.27 14.66
CA ASN A 248 5.06 -16.63 15.41
C ASN A 248 3.91 -15.59 15.31
N ASN A 249 4.19 -14.30 15.08
CA ASN A 249 3.14 -13.29 14.91
C ASN A 249 2.46 -13.45 13.54
N MET A 250 3.20 -13.85 12.51
CA MET A 250 2.61 -14.22 11.22
C MET A 250 1.78 -15.49 11.33
N SER A 251 2.24 -16.52 12.10
CA SER A 251 1.46 -17.72 12.38
C SER A 251 0.11 -17.37 13.02
N LYS A 252 0.11 -16.58 14.10
CA LYS A 252 -1.12 -16.11 14.77
C LYS A 252 -2.07 -15.39 13.81
N TYR A 253 -1.54 -14.54 12.93
CA TYR A 253 -2.34 -13.81 11.95
C TYR A 253 -2.99 -14.76 10.93
N LEU A 254 -2.27 -15.78 10.45
CA LEU A 254 -2.82 -16.83 9.59
C LEU A 254 -3.96 -17.59 10.27
N TYR A 255 -3.79 -17.98 11.55
CA TYR A 255 -4.88 -18.59 12.32
C TYR A 255 -6.08 -17.64 12.47
N ALA A 256 -5.85 -16.38 12.78
CA ALA A 256 -6.91 -15.39 12.97
C ALA A 256 -7.69 -15.08 11.69
N THR A 257 -7.07 -15.26 10.53
CA THR A 257 -7.68 -15.05 9.20
C THR A 257 -8.12 -16.36 8.53
N SER A 258 -8.41 -17.40 9.31
CA SER A 258 -8.96 -18.69 8.87
C SER A 258 -8.10 -19.41 7.82
N ARG A 259 -6.77 -19.35 8.00
CA ARG A 259 -5.77 -20.01 7.14
C ARG A 259 -4.89 -20.99 7.95
N GLU A 260 -5.54 -21.79 8.78
CA GLU A 260 -4.88 -22.73 9.73
C GLU A 260 -3.97 -23.73 9.03
N ASP A 261 -4.43 -24.32 7.91
CA ASP A 261 -3.63 -25.29 7.15
C ASP A 261 -2.31 -24.67 6.66
N LEU A 262 -2.37 -23.42 6.23
CA LEU A 262 -1.20 -22.66 5.81
C LEU A 262 -0.29 -22.33 6.99
N ALA A 263 -0.84 -21.98 8.14
CA ALA A 263 -0.08 -21.73 9.36
C ALA A 263 0.68 -22.98 9.80
N VAL A 264 0.01 -24.13 9.86
CA VAL A 264 0.62 -25.43 10.21
C VAL A 264 1.75 -25.80 9.24
N LEU A 265 1.55 -25.58 7.93
CA LEU A 265 2.58 -25.83 6.93
C LEU A 265 3.79 -24.90 7.15
N ALA A 266 3.55 -23.61 7.31
CA ALA A 266 4.61 -22.62 7.52
C ALA A 266 5.39 -22.87 8.81
N ASP A 267 4.72 -23.21 9.90
CA ASP A 267 5.35 -23.58 11.18
C ASP A 267 6.28 -24.81 11.01
N THR A 268 5.83 -25.81 10.23
CA THR A 268 6.61 -27.03 9.97
C THR A 268 7.89 -26.76 9.19
N ILE A 269 7.85 -25.80 8.25
CA ILE A 269 9.01 -25.47 7.38
C ILE A 269 9.67 -24.15 7.78
N SER A 270 9.38 -23.61 8.95
CA SER A 270 9.85 -22.30 9.41
C SER A 270 11.36 -22.06 9.25
N PRO A 271 12.28 -23.05 9.45
CA PRO A 271 13.72 -22.85 9.23
C PRO A 271 14.11 -22.52 7.77
N TYR A 272 13.20 -22.81 6.83
CA TYR A 272 13.40 -22.46 5.40
C TYR A 272 12.79 -21.09 5.05
N LEU A 273 11.94 -20.57 5.90
CA LEU A 273 11.23 -19.27 5.73
C LEU A 273 11.95 -18.12 6.44
N GLU A 274 13.22 -18.26 6.67
CA GLU A 274 14.14 -17.23 7.18
C GLU A 274 15.50 -17.35 6.50
N ALA A 275 16.41 -16.39 6.71
CA ALA A 275 17.78 -16.48 6.21
C ALA A 275 18.53 -17.64 6.88
N ASP A 276 19.64 -18.09 6.27
CA ASP A 276 20.54 -19.03 6.93
C ASP A 276 21.18 -18.38 8.16
N LEU A 277 21.43 -19.14 9.23
CA LEU A 277 21.91 -18.59 10.51
C LEU A 277 23.20 -17.78 10.37
N GLU A 278 24.11 -18.20 9.49
CA GLU A 278 25.39 -17.52 9.23
C GLU A 278 25.18 -16.11 8.65
N VAL A 279 24.03 -15.84 8.03
CA VAL A 279 23.68 -14.50 7.54
C VAL A 279 23.43 -13.55 8.70
N TYR A 280 22.75 -14.02 9.74
CA TYR A 280 22.47 -13.22 10.94
C TYR A 280 23.71 -13.00 11.81
N ASP A 281 24.64 -13.97 11.82
CA ASP A 281 25.91 -13.85 12.54
C ASP A 281 26.89 -12.86 11.90
N ASN A 282 26.81 -12.71 10.56
CA ASN A 282 27.73 -11.85 9.79
C ASN A 282 26.99 -11.08 8.68
N PRO A 283 26.02 -10.22 9.02
CA PRO A 283 25.12 -9.59 8.03
C PRO A 283 25.88 -8.79 6.97
N GLU A 284 26.97 -8.12 7.29
CA GLU A 284 27.78 -7.32 6.36
C GLU A 284 28.42 -8.12 5.23
N LYS A 285 28.49 -9.47 5.37
CA LYS A 285 29.00 -10.35 4.31
C LYS A 285 27.93 -10.73 3.29
N PHE A 286 26.67 -10.67 3.68
CA PHE A 286 25.57 -11.24 2.89
C PHE A 286 24.57 -10.21 2.38
N TYR A 287 24.44 -9.07 3.06
CA TYR A 287 23.68 -7.92 2.57
C TYR A 287 24.61 -6.94 1.82
N ASP A 288 24.04 -6.18 0.88
CA ASP A 288 24.77 -5.14 0.15
C ASP A 288 24.99 -3.89 1.01
N ASP A 289 24.13 -3.69 2.03
CA ASP A 289 24.24 -2.67 3.06
C ASP A 289 23.48 -3.14 4.30
N VAL A 290 23.83 -2.63 5.49
CA VAL A 290 23.19 -2.97 6.77
C VAL A 290 22.87 -1.72 7.55
N ILE A 291 21.60 -1.58 7.98
CA ILE A 291 21.11 -0.48 8.82
C ILE A 291 20.63 -1.08 10.13
N GLU A 292 20.95 -0.46 11.27
CA GLU A 292 20.47 -0.88 12.57
C GLU A 292 19.54 0.19 13.18
N ILE A 293 18.37 -0.24 13.70
CA ILE A 293 17.42 0.60 14.41
C ILE A 293 17.09 -0.05 15.76
N ASP A 294 17.38 0.64 16.85
CA ASP A 294 16.96 0.24 18.20
C ASP A 294 15.53 0.76 18.45
N LEU A 295 14.59 -0.17 18.55
CA LEU A 295 13.17 0.11 18.75
C LEU A 295 12.88 0.70 20.15
N SER A 296 13.73 0.41 21.13
CA SER A 296 13.57 0.94 22.49
C SER A 296 13.90 2.43 22.60
N LEU A 297 14.63 2.97 21.62
CA LEU A 297 14.97 4.39 21.52
C LEU A 297 14.12 5.14 20.49
N LEU A 298 13.14 4.45 19.90
CA LEU A 298 12.29 5.02 18.86
C LEU A 298 11.20 5.91 19.51
N GLU A 299 11.17 7.18 19.15
CA GLU A 299 10.03 8.06 19.42
C GLU A 299 9.15 8.21 18.16
N PRO A 300 7.89 8.64 18.31
CA PRO A 300 7.03 8.93 17.17
C PRO A 300 7.65 9.95 16.22
N HIS A 301 7.43 9.75 14.92
CA HIS A 301 7.90 10.63 13.85
C HIS A 301 6.73 11.21 13.07
N VAL A 302 6.91 12.43 12.61
CA VAL A 302 6.01 13.08 11.64
C VAL A 302 6.82 13.47 10.42
N ASN A 303 6.50 12.88 9.28
CA ASN A 303 7.22 13.13 8.04
C ASN A 303 6.47 14.12 7.14
N GLY A 304 7.18 15.07 6.57
CA GLY A 304 6.64 16.10 5.69
C GLY A 304 6.95 17.52 6.12
N PRO A 305 6.38 18.52 5.43
CA PRO A 305 5.40 18.37 4.35
C PRO A 305 6.02 18.05 2.98
N PHE A 306 5.18 17.71 2.00
CA PHE A 306 5.48 17.55 0.56
C PHE A 306 6.39 16.38 0.17
N THR A 307 6.99 15.68 1.11
CA THR A 307 7.80 14.48 0.86
C THR A 307 7.76 13.54 2.07
N PRO A 308 7.67 12.22 1.85
CA PRO A 308 7.59 11.26 2.95
C PRO A 308 8.94 11.00 3.64
N ASP A 309 10.05 11.54 3.15
CA ASP A 309 11.39 11.36 3.70
C ASP A 309 11.89 12.52 4.58
N LEU A 310 11.10 13.61 4.70
CA LEU A 310 11.40 14.68 5.64
C LEU A 310 10.96 14.28 7.05
N ALA A 311 11.70 13.35 7.64
CA ALA A 311 11.42 12.82 8.97
C ALA A 311 11.73 13.84 10.07
N THR A 312 10.81 13.95 11.04
CA THR A 312 10.96 14.83 12.21
C THR A 312 10.47 14.07 13.44
N PRO A 313 11.33 13.86 14.45
CA PRO A 313 10.89 13.36 15.75
C PRO A 313 9.82 14.27 16.35
N ILE A 314 8.82 13.71 17.03
CA ILE A 314 7.71 14.50 17.57
C ILE A 314 8.18 15.51 18.61
N SER A 315 9.28 15.20 19.29
CA SER A 315 9.92 16.11 20.28
C SER A 315 10.42 17.42 19.65
N GLU A 316 10.74 17.42 18.36
CA GLU A 316 11.28 18.57 17.60
C GLU A 316 10.25 19.24 16.68
N LEU A 317 9.09 18.59 16.45
CA LEU A 317 8.13 19.00 15.42
C LEU A 317 7.61 20.42 15.59
N GLY A 318 7.19 20.80 16.80
CA GLY A 318 6.62 22.12 17.06
C GLY A 318 7.62 23.26 16.81
N GLU A 319 8.88 23.10 17.24
CA GLU A 319 9.92 24.08 16.99
C GLU A 319 10.24 24.19 15.50
N LYS A 320 10.36 23.05 14.82
CA LYS A 320 10.60 22.99 13.37
C LYS A 320 9.46 23.64 12.58
N ALA A 321 8.20 23.36 12.93
CA ALA A 321 7.03 23.94 12.27
C ALA A 321 7.02 25.48 12.35
N ARG A 322 7.35 26.04 13.50
CA ARG A 322 7.49 27.51 13.67
C ARG A 322 8.64 28.07 12.84
N ARG A 323 9.81 27.45 12.89
CA ARG A 323 11.00 27.89 12.15
C ARG A 323 10.78 27.89 10.64
N GLU A 324 10.13 26.86 10.12
CA GLU A 324 9.85 26.69 8.69
C GLU A 324 8.56 27.44 8.26
N ASN A 325 7.88 28.12 9.18
CA ASN A 325 6.62 28.84 8.92
C ASN A 325 5.52 27.96 8.30
N TRP A 326 5.38 26.74 8.82
CA TRP A 326 4.28 25.85 8.44
C TRP A 326 2.97 26.28 9.10
N PRO A 327 1.79 26.02 8.50
CA PRO A 327 0.51 26.26 9.15
C PRO A 327 0.39 25.40 10.40
N LEU A 328 0.26 26.04 11.58
CA LEU A 328 0.23 25.33 12.86
C LEU A 328 -1.14 24.77 13.20
N LYS A 329 -2.22 25.43 12.73
CA LYS A 329 -3.56 24.88 12.83
C LYS A 329 -3.67 23.63 11.97
N LEU A 330 -4.16 22.57 12.56
CA LEU A 330 -4.44 21.35 11.85
C LEU A 330 -5.90 21.34 11.39
N ASP A 331 -6.13 21.38 10.08
CA ASP A 331 -7.49 21.46 9.55
C ASP A 331 -8.13 20.07 9.44
N VAL A 332 -7.38 19.04 9.03
CA VAL A 332 -7.91 17.68 8.89
C VAL A 332 -6.93 16.64 9.40
N GLY A 333 -7.44 15.63 10.09
CA GLY A 333 -6.78 14.37 10.39
C GLY A 333 -7.44 13.21 9.67
N LEU A 334 -6.65 12.31 9.06
CA LEU A 334 -7.16 11.16 8.34
C LEU A 334 -6.40 9.91 8.77
N ILE A 335 -7.11 8.90 9.30
CA ILE A 335 -6.54 7.58 9.58
C ILE A 335 -7.09 6.54 8.61
N GLY A 336 -6.27 5.54 8.25
CA GLY A 336 -6.62 4.49 7.30
C GLY A 336 -5.65 4.36 6.14
N SER A 337 -6.17 4.18 4.92
CA SER A 337 -5.41 3.76 3.73
C SER A 337 -4.86 2.33 3.89
N CYS A 338 -4.24 1.80 2.84
CA CYS A 338 -3.64 0.46 2.90
C CYS A 338 -2.51 0.33 3.94
N THR A 339 -1.96 1.45 4.41
CA THR A 339 -0.81 1.46 5.32
C THR A 339 -1.23 1.23 6.78
N ASN A 340 -2.30 1.91 7.23
CA ASN A 340 -2.72 1.87 8.63
C ASN A 340 -4.25 1.83 8.74
N SER A 341 -4.82 0.71 8.39
CA SER A 341 -6.27 0.45 8.42
C SER A 341 -6.63 -0.94 8.96
N SER A 342 -5.66 -1.62 9.58
CA SER A 342 -5.85 -2.91 10.20
C SER A 342 -6.67 -2.79 11.50
N TYR A 343 -7.11 -3.92 12.02
CA TYR A 343 -7.75 -3.98 13.33
C TYR A 343 -6.87 -3.39 14.43
N GLU A 344 -5.57 -3.70 14.43
CA GLU A 344 -4.58 -3.17 15.37
C GLU A 344 -4.49 -1.64 15.31
N ASP A 345 -4.33 -1.10 14.10
CA ASP A 345 -4.23 0.36 13.89
C ASP A 345 -5.45 1.09 14.43
N LEU A 346 -6.65 0.58 14.11
CA LEU A 346 -7.91 1.18 14.55
C LEU A 346 -8.13 0.99 16.06
N SER A 347 -7.78 -0.16 16.63
CA SER A 347 -7.90 -0.43 18.07
C SER A 347 -7.01 0.53 18.88
N ARG A 348 -5.74 0.70 18.49
CA ARG A 348 -4.81 1.60 19.16
C ARG A 348 -5.25 3.07 19.04
N ALA A 349 -5.63 3.52 17.86
CA ALA A 349 -6.12 4.88 17.65
C ALA A 349 -7.44 5.15 18.41
N ALA A 350 -8.36 4.18 18.45
CA ALA A 350 -9.60 4.28 19.19
C ALA A 350 -9.41 4.37 20.71
N SER A 351 -8.33 3.77 21.24
CA SER A 351 -8.02 3.92 22.67
C SER A 351 -7.77 5.39 23.03
N ILE A 352 -7.14 6.16 22.14
CA ILE A 352 -6.94 7.62 22.30
C ILE A 352 -8.28 8.37 22.14
N ALA A 353 -9.10 7.98 21.17
CA ALA A 353 -10.43 8.55 20.98
C ALA A 353 -11.32 8.33 22.23
N LYS A 354 -11.28 7.13 22.79
CA LYS A 354 -11.99 6.78 24.02
C LYS A 354 -11.53 7.64 25.20
N GLN A 355 -10.21 7.79 25.41
CA GLN A 355 -9.68 8.65 26.45
C GLN A 355 -10.15 10.10 26.30
N ALA A 356 -10.18 10.63 25.06
CA ALA A 356 -10.68 11.96 24.79
C ALA A 356 -12.16 12.09 25.16
N SER A 357 -13.00 11.14 24.75
CA SER A 357 -14.41 11.09 25.11
C SER A 357 -14.61 11.03 26.62
N ASP A 358 -13.89 10.15 27.33
CA ASP A 358 -13.98 10.00 28.79
C ASP A 358 -13.51 11.27 29.54
N LYS A 359 -12.61 12.06 28.94
CA LYS A 359 -12.11 13.35 29.46
C LYS A 359 -12.89 14.57 28.94
N ASN A 360 -14.03 14.35 28.28
CA ASN A 360 -14.90 15.39 27.71
C ASN A 360 -14.19 16.28 26.68
N ILE A 361 -13.47 15.66 25.73
CA ILE A 361 -12.80 16.34 24.61
C ILE A 361 -13.38 15.80 23.30
N THR A 362 -13.58 16.70 22.34
CA THR A 362 -13.90 16.38 20.94
C THR A 362 -12.76 16.83 20.03
N VAL A 363 -12.70 16.30 18.82
CA VAL A 363 -11.72 16.74 17.83
C VAL A 363 -11.89 18.21 17.48
N LYS A 364 -10.76 18.89 17.24
CA LYS A 364 -10.73 20.29 16.79
C LYS A 364 -10.44 20.41 15.30
N SER A 365 -10.05 19.32 14.67
CA SER A 365 -9.88 19.18 13.23
C SER A 365 -11.01 18.32 12.65
N ASP A 366 -11.32 18.46 11.37
CA ASP A 366 -12.10 17.43 10.68
C ASP A 366 -11.36 16.10 10.78
N PHE A 367 -12.07 15.03 11.16
CA PHE A 367 -11.40 13.75 11.44
C PHE A 367 -12.10 12.61 10.72
N THR A 368 -11.37 11.86 9.90
CA THR A 368 -11.92 10.76 9.11
C THR A 368 -11.19 9.45 9.33
N ILE A 369 -11.95 8.35 9.27
CA ILE A 369 -11.47 7.00 9.53
C ILE A 369 -11.84 6.11 8.34
N THR A 370 -10.87 5.39 7.77
CA THR A 370 -11.09 4.42 6.70
C THR A 370 -10.67 3.02 7.17
N PRO A 371 -11.61 2.10 7.43
CA PRO A 371 -11.29 0.69 7.67
C PRO A 371 -10.67 0.04 6.44
N GLY A 372 -9.80 -0.97 6.65
CA GLY A 372 -9.02 -1.58 5.56
C GLY A 372 -9.80 -2.54 4.68
N SER A 373 -10.77 -3.23 5.26
CA SER A 373 -11.61 -4.21 4.57
C SER A 373 -12.98 -4.29 5.22
N GLU A 374 -13.92 -4.93 4.56
CA GLU A 374 -15.23 -5.19 5.14
C GLU A 374 -15.14 -6.10 6.37
N GLN A 375 -14.21 -7.05 6.36
CA GLN A 375 -13.92 -7.89 7.52
C GLN A 375 -13.43 -7.05 8.70
N VAL A 376 -12.50 -6.13 8.49
CA VAL A 376 -12.04 -5.22 9.56
C VAL A 376 -13.17 -4.30 9.99
N ARG A 377 -13.90 -3.66 9.05
CA ARG A 377 -15.00 -2.75 9.35
C ARG A 377 -16.06 -3.40 10.23
N PHE A 378 -16.54 -4.58 9.82
CA PHE A 378 -17.56 -5.33 10.57
C PHE A 378 -17.07 -5.71 11.97
N THR A 379 -15.80 -6.16 12.06
CA THR A 379 -15.21 -6.57 13.33
C THR A 379 -15.02 -5.39 14.29
N VAL A 380 -14.49 -4.24 13.82
CA VAL A 380 -14.28 -3.05 14.68
C VAL A 380 -15.61 -2.40 15.08
N GLU A 381 -16.65 -2.49 14.24
CA GLU A 381 -18.00 -2.06 14.58
C GLU A 381 -18.61 -2.95 15.68
N ARG A 382 -18.56 -4.27 15.52
CA ARG A 382 -19.00 -5.26 16.53
C ARG A 382 -18.34 -5.03 17.89
N ASP A 383 -17.04 -4.68 17.88
CA ASP A 383 -16.26 -4.51 19.11
C ASP A 383 -16.35 -3.06 19.67
N GLY A 384 -17.15 -2.18 19.06
CA GLY A 384 -17.43 -0.81 19.52
C GLY A 384 -16.33 0.21 19.25
N ILE A 385 -15.31 -0.17 18.48
CA ILE A 385 -14.15 0.66 18.15
C ILE A 385 -14.55 1.88 17.30
N LEU A 386 -15.47 1.71 16.34
CA LEU A 386 -15.95 2.83 15.52
C LEU A 386 -16.76 3.83 16.33
N ASP A 387 -17.50 3.38 17.34
CA ASP A 387 -18.28 4.25 18.22
C ASP A 387 -17.38 5.24 18.97
N ASP A 388 -16.19 4.84 19.38
CA ASP A 388 -15.28 5.72 20.10
C ASP A 388 -14.78 6.87 19.20
N PHE A 389 -14.54 6.63 17.92
CA PHE A 389 -14.23 7.68 16.95
C PHE A 389 -15.41 8.61 16.70
N ILE A 390 -16.62 8.05 16.52
CA ILE A 390 -17.85 8.83 16.27
C ILE A 390 -18.16 9.75 17.46
N LYS A 391 -18.00 9.27 18.70
CA LYS A 391 -18.23 10.06 19.93
C LYS A 391 -17.39 11.34 20.00
N ILE A 392 -16.19 11.33 19.46
CA ILE A 392 -15.32 12.51 19.46
C ILE A 392 -15.50 13.39 18.22
N GLY A 393 -16.35 13.01 17.26
CA GLY A 393 -16.65 13.76 16.03
C GLY A 393 -15.98 13.21 14.77
N GLY A 394 -15.50 11.95 14.78
CA GLY A 394 -14.95 11.29 13.61
C GLY A 394 -16.01 10.84 12.60
N THR A 395 -15.66 10.85 11.32
CA THR A 395 -16.50 10.37 10.21
C THR A 395 -15.88 9.11 9.60
N VAL A 396 -16.67 8.03 9.48
CA VAL A 396 -16.22 6.79 8.85
C VAL A 396 -16.44 6.88 7.33
N LEU A 397 -15.38 6.62 6.56
CA LEU A 397 -15.37 6.58 5.10
C LEU A 397 -15.52 5.15 4.58
N ALA A 398 -15.80 5.01 3.28
CA ALA A 398 -15.84 3.72 2.61
C ALA A 398 -14.46 3.02 2.60
N ASN A 399 -14.43 1.68 2.62
CA ASN A 399 -13.23 0.85 2.59
C ASN A 399 -12.52 0.96 1.23
N ALA A 400 -11.81 2.05 1.00
CA ALA A 400 -11.21 2.41 -0.27
C ALA A 400 -9.94 3.25 -0.10
N CYS A 401 -9.15 3.38 -1.15
CA CYS A 401 -7.97 4.24 -1.15
C CYS A 401 -8.30 5.73 -1.01
N GLY A 402 -9.43 6.19 -1.55
CA GLY A 402 -10.01 7.51 -1.34
C GLY A 402 -9.00 8.67 -1.32
N PRO A 403 -8.91 9.42 -0.21
CA PRO A 403 -8.02 10.59 -0.10
C PRO A 403 -6.54 10.29 -0.36
N CYS A 404 -6.09 9.06 -0.09
CA CYS A 404 -4.68 8.67 -0.28
C CYS A 404 -4.23 8.78 -1.76
N ILE A 405 -5.15 8.62 -2.69
CA ILE A 405 -4.89 8.69 -4.14
C ILE A 405 -5.51 9.92 -4.81
N GLY A 406 -5.99 10.89 -4.01
CA GLY A 406 -6.63 12.09 -4.54
C GLY A 406 -8.09 11.91 -4.94
N GLN A 407 -8.71 10.79 -4.60
CA GLN A 407 -10.15 10.58 -4.71
C GLN A 407 -10.85 11.16 -3.47
N TRP A 408 -10.76 12.48 -3.33
CA TRP A 408 -11.32 13.22 -2.22
C TRP A 408 -11.91 14.55 -2.67
N ASP A 409 -13.21 14.71 -2.45
CA ASP A 409 -13.93 15.97 -2.66
C ASP A 409 -14.01 16.71 -1.31
N ARG A 410 -12.90 17.40 -0.98
CA ARG A 410 -12.77 18.14 0.27
C ARG A 410 -13.46 19.49 0.16
N ASP A 411 -14.47 19.71 0.99
CA ASP A 411 -15.14 21.00 1.11
C ASP A 411 -14.31 22.01 1.91
N GLY A 412 -14.46 23.31 1.61
CA GLY A 412 -13.96 24.41 2.44
C GLY A 412 -12.48 24.73 2.37
N ALA A 413 -11.66 24.04 1.55
CA ALA A 413 -10.25 24.38 1.39
C ALA A 413 -10.07 25.50 0.36
N ASP A 414 -9.68 26.71 0.81
CA ASP A 414 -9.28 27.78 -0.12
C ASP A 414 -7.92 27.42 -0.77
N LYS A 415 -7.92 27.35 -2.11
CA LYS A 415 -6.71 27.04 -2.89
C LYS A 415 -5.63 28.12 -2.82
N ASN A 416 -5.95 29.31 -2.31
CA ASN A 416 -5.01 30.42 -2.16
C ASN A 416 -4.40 30.50 -0.77
N GLU A 417 -4.91 29.75 0.19
CA GLU A 417 -4.45 29.76 1.58
C GLU A 417 -3.70 28.48 1.93
N LYS A 418 -2.62 28.64 2.70
CA LYS A 418 -1.88 27.51 3.28
C LYS A 418 -2.73 26.85 4.35
N ASN A 419 -2.80 25.53 4.33
CA ASN A 419 -3.47 24.74 5.34
C ASN A 419 -2.67 23.48 5.65
N SER A 420 -2.91 22.83 6.79
CA SER A 420 -2.24 21.59 7.18
C SER A 420 -3.21 20.44 7.34
N ILE A 421 -2.83 19.28 6.83
CA ILE A 421 -3.47 17.99 7.08
C ILE A 421 -2.45 16.99 7.63
N ILE A 422 -2.89 16.10 8.51
CA ILE A 422 -2.06 14.99 8.98
C ILE A 422 -2.76 13.66 8.69
N THR A 423 -2.00 12.68 8.20
CA THR A 423 -2.57 11.42 7.76
C THR A 423 -1.74 10.23 8.23
N SER A 424 -2.35 9.07 8.38
CA SER A 424 -1.61 7.81 8.54
C SER A 424 -1.30 7.14 7.20
N PHE A 425 -1.45 7.85 6.10
CA PHE A 425 -1.21 7.36 4.75
C PHE A 425 0.29 7.12 4.48
N ASN A 426 0.62 6.87 3.21
CA ASN A 426 2.00 6.61 2.81
C ASN A 426 2.64 7.79 2.08
N ARG A 427 1.88 8.63 1.39
CA ARG A 427 2.34 9.73 0.53
C ARG A 427 1.74 11.07 0.92
N ASN A 428 2.57 12.11 0.82
CA ASN A 428 2.18 13.48 1.12
C ASN A 428 2.74 14.50 0.10
N PHE A 429 2.98 14.06 -1.14
CA PHE A 429 3.44 14.96 -2.19
C PHE A 429 2.43 16.10 -2.44
N ALA A 430 2.93 17.23 -2.95
CA ALA A 430 2.08 18.37 -3.27
C ALA A 430 0.90 17.98 -4.19
N LYS A 431 -0.30 18.48 -3.88
CA LYS A 431 -1.56 18.18 -4.58
C LYS A 431 -2.06 16.74 -4.45
N ARG A 432 -1.37 15.85 -3.74
CA ARG A 432 -1.70 14.42 -3.72
C ARG A 432 -3.06 14.12 -3.12
N ALA A 433 -3.41 14.73 -2.01
CA ALA A 433 -4.64 14.40 -1.27
C ALA A 433 -5.89 15.06 -1.86
N ASP A 434 -5.85 16.38 -2.08
CA ASP A 434 -7.00 17.22 -2.41
C ASP A 434 -6.82 18.09 -3.67
N GLY A 435 -5.75 17.88 -4.42
CA GLY A 435 -5.41 18.67 -5.61
C GLY A 435 -4.96 20.11 -5.32
N ASN A 436 -4.88 20.53 -4.04
CA ASN A 436 -4.48 21.86 -3.62
C ASN A 436 -2.96 21.95 -3.40
N PRO A 437 -2.23 22.84 -4.11
CA PRO A 437 -0.78 22.98 -3.95
C PRO A 437 -0.37 23.60 -2.61
N ASN A 438 -1.29 24.25 -1.90
CA ASN A 438 -1.06 24.91 -0.62
C ASN A 438 -1.40 24.04 0.60
N THR A 439 -1.86 22.82 0.38
CA THR A 439 -2.08 21.84 1.45
C THR A 439 -0.75 21.22 1.88
N HIS A 440 -0.33 21.51 3.11
CA HIS A 440 0.84 20.93 3.75
C HIS A 440 0.44 19.57 4.35
N GLY A 441 0.74 18.49 3.63
CA GLY A 441 0.44 17.13 4.07
C GLY A 441 1.57 16.55 4.93
N PHE A 442 1.19 16.03 6.10
CA PHE A 442 2.09 15.33 7.02
C PHE A 442 1.68 13.86 7.15
N VAL A 443 2.64 13.00 7.46
CA VAL A 443 2.42 11.55 7.64
C VAL A 443 2.92 11.15 9.03
N ALA A 444 2.07 10.47 9.79
CA ALA A 444 2.38 9.94 11.12
C ALA A 444 1.65 8.63 11.39
N SER A 445 1.84 8.03 12.56
CA SER A 445 1.06 6.88 13.02
C SER A 445 -0.41 7.24 13.29
N PRO A 446 -1.35 6.30 13.23
CA PRO A 446 -2.77 6.56 13.52
C PRO A 446 -3.00 7.18 14.90
N GLU A 447 -2.25 6.76 15.90
CA GLU A 447 -2.33 7.27 17.27
C GLU A 447 -1.94 8.74 17.34
N ILE A 448 -0.86 9.12 16.68
CA ILE A 448 -0.39 10.51 16.60
C ILE A 448 -1.35 11.36 15.78
N VAL A 449 -1.85 10.85 14.66
CA VAL A 449 -2.88 11.55 13.86
C VAL A 449 -4.11 11.82 14.71
N THR A 450 -4.59 10.84 15.48
CA THR A 450 -5.76 10.98 16.36
C THR A 450 -5.51 12.02 17.45
N ALA A 451 -4.39 11.92 18.17
CA ALA A 451 -4.04 12.85 19.26
C ALA A 451 -3.91 14.29 18.75
N MET A 452 -3.22 14.50 17.61
CA MET A 452 -3.06 15.83 17.01
C MET A 452 -4.38 16.38 16.45
N SER A 453 -5.28 15.54 15.94
CA SER A 453 -6.62 15.95 15.50
C SER A 453 -7.50 16.41 16.66
N ILE A 454 -7.40 15.75 17.80
CA ILE A 454 -8.05 16.16 19.06
C ILE A 454 -7.52 17.52 19.51
N ALA A 455 -6.20 17.73 19.47
CA ALA A 455 -5.58 18.99 19.85
C ALA A 455 -5.79 20.12 18.81
N GLY A 456 -5.99 19.78 17.54
CA GLY A 456 -6.15 20.72 16.41
C GLY A 456 -4.87 21.50 16.07
N SER A 457 -3.70 20.96 16.41
CA SER A 457 -2.43 21.66 16.27
C SER A 457 -1.29 20.75 15.86
N LEU A 458 -0.47 21.21 14.90
CA LEU A 458 0.76 20.55 14.48
C LEU A 458 1.88 20.65 15.56
N GLU A 459 1.75 21.53 16.52
CA GLU A 459 2.74 21.69 17.60
C GLU A 459 2.52 20.74 18.78
N PHE A 460 1.35 20.08 18.82
CA PHE A 460 0.98 19.23 19.94
C PHE A 460 1.84 17.97 20.02
N ASN A 461 2.45 17.76 21.17
CA ASN A 461 3.22 16.56 21.49
C ASN A 461 2.51 15.78 22.62
N PRO A 462 1.83 14.66 22.32
CA PRO A 462 1.06 13.92 23.32
C PRO A 462 1.90 13.31 24.44
N LEU A 463 3.24 13.27 24.30
CA LEU A 463 4.13 12.75 25.33
C LEU A 463 4.33 13.74 26.50
N LYS A 464 3.95 15.00 26.32
CA LYS A 464 4.22 16.05 27.32
C LYS A 464 3.16 17.15 27.46
N ASP A 465 2.35 17.36 26.40
CA ASP A 465 1.43 18.51 26.35
C ASP A 465 0.03 18.08 26.79
N GLY A 466 -0.62 18.93 27.61
CA GLY A 466 -2.02 18.80 27.98
C GLY A 466 -2.97 19.41 26.96
N ILE A 467 -4.22 19.02 27.02
CA ILE A 467 -5.31 19.55 26.19
C ILE A 467 -6.36 20.17 27.13
N ILE A 468 -6.84 21.37 26.81
CA ILE A 468 -7.96 21.95 27.53
C ILE A 468 -9.25 21.27 27.07
N ASN A 469 -9.95 20.61 28.01
CA ASN A 469 -11.21 19.94 27.76
C ASN A 469 -12.38 20.94 27.68
N ASN A 470 -13.59 20.44 27.38
CA ASN A 470 -14.77 21.28 27.26
C ASN A 470 -15.24 21.91 28.60
N ASN A 471 -14.68 21.46 29.74
CA ASN A 471 -14.92 22.04 31.06
C ASN A 471 -13.90 23.14 31.42
N GLY A 472 -12.88 23.36 30.58
CA GLY A 472 -11.79 24.31 30.83
C GLY A 472 -10.65 23.74 31.67
N GLU A 473 -10.57 22.45 31.86
CA GLU A 473 -9.54 21.72 32.61
C GLU A 473 -8.43 21.24 31.69
N GLU A 474 -7.18 21.33 32.12
CA GLU A 474 -6.07 20.72 31.40
C GLU A 474 -6.00 19.23 31.73
N VAL A 475 -6.02 18.40 30.69
CA VAL A 475 -5.97 16.94 30.77
C VAL A 475 -4.92 16.37 29.82
N PHE A 476 -4.33 15.24 30.19
CA PHE A 476 -3.29 14.57 29.41
C PHE A 476 -3.85 13.27 28.83
N LEU A 477 -3.35 12.91 27.65
CA LEU A 477 -3.63 11.60 27.05
C LEU A 477 -2.57 10.61 27.53
N ASP A 478 -3.02 9.42 27.90
CA ASP A 478 -2.14 8.32 28.24
C ASP A 478 -1.69 7.60 26.96
N GLU A 479 -0.65 6.77 27.06
CA GLU A 479 -0.14 5.96 25.96
C GLU A 479 -1.25 5.12 25.30
N PRO A 480 -1.22 4.92 23.96
CA PRO A 480 -2.23 4.13 23.29
C PRO A 480 -2.19 2.67 23.74
N ASP A 481 -3.36 2.12 24.04
CA ASP A 481 -3.58 0.73 24.35
C ASP A 481 -4.50 0.11 23.30
N GLY A 482 -4.15 -1.05 22.76
CA GLY A 482 -4.93 -1.71 21.73
C GLY A 482 -4.47 -3.14 21.51
N THR A 483 -5.29 -3.92 20.83
CA THR A 483 -5.03 -5.33 20.58
C THR A 483 -4.64 -5.57 19.13
N GLU A 484 -3.66 -6.45 18.93
CA GLU A 484 -3.20 -6.85 17.59
C GLU A 484 -4.32 -7.55 16.80
N LEU A 485 -5.03 -8.45 17.46
CA LEU A 485 -6.07 -9.27 16.86
C LEU A 485 -7.36 -9.21 17.71
N PRO A 486 -8.54 -9.31 17.09
CA PRO A 486 -9.80 -9.29 17.82
C PRO A 486 -9.94 -10.52 18.73
N ALA A 487 -10.24 -10.29 20.01
CA ALA A 487 -10.36 -11.36 21.01
C ALA A 487 -11.43 -12.42 20.68
N LYS A 488 -12.45 -12.06 19.89
CA LYS A 488 -13.53 -12.94 19.43
C LYS A 488 -13.32 -13.47 18.01
N GLY A 489 -12.12 -13.27 17.44
CA GLY A 489 -11.82 -13.52 16.03
C GLY A 489 -12.39 -12.47 15.10
N PHE A 490 -11.92 -12.48 13.87
CA PHE A 490 -12.52 -11.68 12.80
C PHE A 490 -13.90 -12.20 12.45
N ASP A 491 -14.77 -11.30 12.00
CA ASP A 491 -16.15 -11.60 11.60
C ASP A 491 -16.54 -10.75 10.39
N VAL A 492 -17.40 -11.29 9.53
CA VAL A 492 -17.94 -10.59 8.37
C VAL A 492 -19.20 -11.30 7.88
N GLU A 493 -20.24 -10.56 7.53
CA GLU A 493 -21.47 -11.12 6.97
C GLU A 493 -21.33 -11.42 5.47
N ASP A 494 -20.83 -10.45 4.69
CA ASP A 494 -20.48 -10.58 3.26
C ASP A 494 -19.20 -9.80 3.01
N ASN A 495 -18.11 -10.49 2.69
CA ASN A 495 -16.82 -9.85 2.40
C ASN A 495 -16.74 -9.24 0.99
N GLY A 496 -17.78 -9.38 0.17
CA GLY A 496 -17.84 -8.85 -1.19
C GLY A 496 -17.02 -9.62 -2.23
N PHE A 497 -16.58 -10.84 -1.94
CA PHE A 497 -15.84 -11.69 -2.88
C PHE A 497 -16.78 -12.47 -3.80
N LEU A 498 -16.47 -12.48 -5.10
CA LEU A 498 -17.07 -13.37 -6.09
C LEU A 498 -16.03 -14.39 -6.54
N ASP A 499 -16.30 -15.67 -6.23
CA ASP A 499 -15.44 -16.77 -6.67
C ASP A 499 -15.74 -17.07 -8.16
N PRO A 500 -14.73 -17.04 -9.03
CA PRO A 500 -14.94 -17.36 -10.44
C PRO A 500 -15.38 -18.81 -10.68
N SER A 501 -15.11 -19.72 -9.74
CA SER A 501 -15.54 -21.14 -9.84
C SER A 501 -17.06 -21.32 -9.77
N ASP A 502 -17.79 -20.33 -9.26
CA ASP A 502 -19.26 -20.34 -9.20
C ASP A 502 -19.92 -20.13 -10.58
N PHE A 503 -19.12 -19.81 -11.62
CA PHE A 503 -19.64 -19.45 -12.95
C PHE A 503 -19.14 -20.41 -14.04
N VAL A 504 -20.03 -20.68 -14.99
CA VAL A 504 -19.69 -21.41 -16.23
C VAL A 504 -19.20 -20.38 -17.26
N SER A 505 -17.90 -20.31 -17.47
CA SER A 505 -17.24 -19.27 -18.30
C SER A 505 -17.80 -19.16 -19.73
N GLU A 506 -18.23 -20.28 -20.34
CA GLU A 506 -18.83 -20.33 -21.69
C GLU A 506 -20.12 -19.51 -21.78
N ASN A 507 -20.88 -19.40 -20.69
CA ASN A 507 -22.15 -18.69 -20.65
C ASN A 507 -21.99 -17.19 -20.31
N VAL A 508 -20.80 -16.74 -19.92
CA VAL A 508 -20.57 -15.36 -19.53
C VAL A 508 -20.33 -14.48 -20.76
N LYS A 509 -21.13 -13.44 -20.89
CA LYS A 509 -20.92 -12.37 -21.87
C LYS A 509 -20.19 -11.21 -21.20
N ILE A 510 -19.13 -10.73 -21.85
CA ILE A 510 -18.41 -9.55 -21.39
C ILE A 510 -19.25 -8.31 -21.68
N GLU A 511 -19.41 -7.47 -20.67
CA GLU A 511 -20.22 -6.25 -20.73
C GLU A 511 -19.37 -5.05 -21.14
N ILE A 512 -19.36 -4.72 -22.43
CA ILE A 512 -18.80 -3.49 -22.99
C ILE A 512 -19.79 -2.90 -23.99
N SER A 513 -20.21 -1.66 -23.76
CA SER A 513 -21.02 -0.91 -24.72
C SER A 513 -20.16 -0.49 -25.91
N LYS A 514 -20.69 -0.62 -27.13
CA LYS A 514 -20.03 -0.12 -28.35
C LYS A 514 -19.88 1.40 -28.38
N ASP A 515 -20.74 2.10 -27.65
CA ASP A 515 -20.76 3.57 -27.55
C ASP A 515 -20.10 4.05 -26.26
N SER A 516 -19.37 3.17 -25.55
CA SER A 516 -18.67 3.54 -24.33
C SER A 516 -17.67 4.66 -24.56
N LYS A 517 -17.61 5.61 -23.62
CA LYS A 517 -16.57 6.63 -23.58
C LYS A 517 -15.40 6.23 -22.68
N ARG A 518 -15.60 5.20 -21.84
CA ARG A 518 -14.64 4.76 -20.80
C ARG A 518 -13.87 3.51 -21.18
N LEU A 519 -14.46 2.63 -21.97
CA LEU A 519 -13.93 1.31 -22.32
C LEU A 519 -13.89 1.15 -23.82
N GLN A 520 -12.79 0.64 -24.35
CA GLN A 520 -12.59 0.40 -25.78
C GLN A 520 -12.07 -1.01 -25.99
N LEU A 521 -12.80 -1.82 -26.76
CA LEU A 521 -12.24 -3.09 -27.24
C LEU A 521 -11.03 -2.82 -28.11
N LEU A 522 -9.92 -3.46 -27.77
CA LEU A 522 -8.67 -3.32 -28.49
C LEU A 522 -8.64 -4.27 -29.68
N GLU A 523 -8.05 -3.82 -30.78
CA GLU A 523 -7.75 -4.69 -31.92
C GLU A 523 -6.41 -5.38 -31.69
N PRO A 524 -6.29 -6.70 -31.95
CA PRO A 524 -5.03 -7.41 -31.80
C PRO A 524 -3.96 -6.79 -32.72
N PHE A 525 -2.74 -6.66 -32.19
CA PHE A 525 -1.60 -6.28 -32.99
C PHE A 525 -1.35 -7.28 -34.13
N ALA A 526 -0.84 -6.77 -35.26
CA ALA A 526 -0.39 -7.65 -36.33
C ALA A 526 0.66 -8.64 -35.81
N LYS A 527 0.57 -9.89 -36.25
CA LYS A 527 1.56 -10.91 -35.88
C LYS A 527 2.94 -10.44 -36.32
N TRP A 528 3.94 -10.58 -35.42
CA TRP A 528 5.33 -10.24 -35.73
C TRP A 528 5.80 -11.02 -36.98
N ASP A 529 6.38 -10.30 -37.92
CA ASP A 529 6.83 -10.87 -39.23
C ASP A 529 8.24 -11.51 -39.17
N GLY A 530 8.83 -11.62 -37.99
CA GLY A 530 10.18 -12.17 -37.77
C GLY A 530 11.31 -11.17 -38.02
N LYS A 531 11.02 -9.90 -38.34
CA LYS A 531 12.02 -8.87 -38.59
C LYS A 531 12.18 -7.94 -37.41
N ASN A 532 13.42 -7.53 -37.14
CA ASN A 532 13.69 -6.52 -36.13
C ASN A 532 13.12 -5.16 -36.52
N PHE A 533 12.67 -4.41 -35.53
CA PHE A 533 12.32 -3.00 -35.71
C PHE A 533 13.58 -2.17 -35.92
N LEU A 534 13.74 -1.59 -37.11
CA LEU A 534 14.88 -0.76 -37.45
C LEU A 534 14.48 0.72 -37.46
N ASP A 535 15.47 1.58 -37.25
CA ASP A 535 15.31 3.06 -37.31
C ASP A 535 14.23 3.63 -36.36
N MET A 536 14.02 2.98 -35.24
CA MET A 536 13.10 3.44 -34.21
C MET A 536 13.57 4.74 -33.59
N LYS A 537 12.66 5.70 -33.45
CA LYS A 537 12.96 6.98 -32.78
C LYS A 537 12.80 6.85 -31.29
N LEU A 538 13.77 7.37 -30.55
CA LEU A 538 13.67 7.49 -29.09
C LEU A 538 12.69 8.63 -28.77
N LEU A 539 11.54 8.31 -28.16
CA LEU A 539 10.53 9.29 -27.77
C LEU A 539 10.85 9.95 -26.43
N ILE A 540 11.27 9.14 -25.44
CA ILE A 540 11.52 9.60 -24.08
C ILE A 540 12.80 8.95 -23.56
N LYS A 541 13.63 9.71 -22.88
CA LYS A 541 14.80 9.22 -22.14
C LYS A 541 14.82 9.83 -20.75
N ALA A 542 14.54 9.03 -19.72
CA ALA A 542 14.61 9.45 -18.33
C ALA A 542 16.02 9.23 -17.75
N LYS A 543 16.48 10.14 -16.91
CA LYS A 543 17.69 9.97 -16.10
C LYS A 543 17.30 9.64 -14.67
N GLY A 544 17.60 8.42 -14.24
CA GLY A 544 17.23 7.91 -12.92
C GLY A 544 15.82 7.30 -12.92
N LYS A 545 15.18 7.25 -11.75
CA LYS A 545 13.85 6.65 -11.58
C LYS A 545 12.78 7.52 -12.24
N CYS A 546 11.95 6.91 -13.07
CA CYS A 546 10.73 7.48 -13.59
C CYS A 546 9.54 6.71 -13.00
N THR A 547 8.58 7.42 -12.43
CA THR A 547 7.35 6.84 -11.88
C THR A 547 6.17 7.19 -12.78
N THR A 548 5.04 6.52 -12.57
CA THR A 548 3.78 6.82 -13.28
C THR A 548 3.40 8.29 -13.15
N ASP A 549 3.58 8.88 -11.97
CA ASP A 549 3.25 10.30 -11.73
C ASP A 549 4.14 11.29 -12.52
N HIS A 550 5.28 10.86 -13.04
CA HIS A 550 6.11 11.67 -13.94
C HIS A 550 5.63 11.64 -15.39
N ILE A 551 4.86 10.61 -15.79
CA ILE A 551 4.38 10.40 -17.15
C ILE A 551 2.88 10.69 -17.23
N SER A 552 2.11 10.13 -16.31
CA SER A 552 0.64 10.21 -16.28
C SER A 552 0.18 10.29 -14.82
N MET A 553 0.14 11.50 -14.28
CA MET A 553 -0.33 11.74 -12.92
C MET A 553 -1.84 11.52 -12.80
N ALA A 554 -2.34 11.37 -11.58
CA ALA A 554 -3.77 11.31 -11.33
C ALA A 554 -4.48 12.62 -11.73
N GLY A 555 -5.65 12.51 -12.38
CA GLY A 555 -6.43 13.65 -12.86
C GLY A 555 -7.75 13.22 -13.48
N PRO A 556 -8.56 14.17 -14.01
CA PRO A 556 -9.86 13.87 -14.63
C PRO A 556 -9.80 12.86 -15.79
N TRP A 557 -8.67 12.78 -16.49
CA TRP A 557 -8.41 11.81 -17.58
C TRP A 557 -8.40 10.36 -17.12
N LEU A 558 -8.28 10.07 -15.83
CA LEU A 558 -8.43 8.71 -15.27
C LEU A 558 -9.75 8.07 -15.67
N PHE A 559 -10.76 8.87 -15.95
CA PHE A 559 -12.03 8.43 -16.49
C PHE A 559 -11.87 7.64 -17.80
N TYR A 560 -10.84 7.93 -18.60
CA TYR A 560 -10.59 7.32 -19.92
C TYR A 560 -9.53 6.21 -19.91
N ARG A 561 -9.09 5.73 -18.76
CA ARG A 561 -8.01 4.72 -18.68
C ARG A 561 -8.28 3.41 -19.43
N GLY A 562 -9.54 3.05 -19.63
CA GLY A 562 -9.95 1.90 -20.44
C GLY A 562 -10.18 2.23 -21.92
N HIS A 563 -9.92 3.47 -22.38
CA HIS A 563 -10.25 3.91 -23.74
C HIS A 563 -9.09 4.68 -24.38
N LEU A 564 -8.26 4.01 -25.19
CA LEU A 564 -7.04 4.56 -25.78
C LEU A 564 -7.27 5.83 -26.62
N ASP A 565 -8.32 5.84 -27.45
CA ASP A 565 -8.61 7.01 -28.30
C ASP A 565 -9.02 8.24 -27.48
N ASN A 566 -9.78 8.04 -26.40
CA ASN A 566 -10.25 9.16 -25.59
C ASN A 566 -9.14 9.68 -24.68
N ILE A 567 -8.34 8.82 -24.04
CA ILE A 567 -7.23 9.27 -23.21
C ILE A 567 -6.18 10.02 -24.03
N SER A 568 -5.91 9.56 -25.25
CA SER A 568 -4.96 10.25 -26.16
C SER A 568 -5.41 11.64 -26.61
N ARG A 569 -6.70 11.97 -26.47
CA ARG A 569 -7.28 13.29 -26.77
C ARG A 569 -7.60 14.10 -25.53
N SER A 570 -7.36 13.57 -24.34
CA SER A 570 -7.67 14.23 -23.07
C SER A 570 -6.64 15.31 -22.71
N GLU A 571 -6.97 16.12 -21.69
CA GLU A 571 -6.07 17.18 -21.19
C GLU A 571 -4.77 16.65 -20.56
N GLU A 572 -4.69 15.37 -20.20
CA GLU A 572 -3.45 14.72 -19.77
C GLU A 572 -2.33 14.96 -20.79
N HIS A 573 -2.63 14.74 -22.06
CA HIS A 573 -1.68 14.94 -23.16
C HIS A 573 -1.21 16.38 -23.27
N THR A 574 -2.06 17.34 -22.92
CA THR A 574 -1.74 18.77 -22.96
C THR A 574 -0.96 19.23 -21.72
N SER A 575 -1.20 18.65 -20.56
CA SER A 575 -0.52 19.00 -19.32
C SER A 575 0.93 18.53 -19.28
N GLU A 576 1.26 17.41 -19.92
CA GLU A 576 2.64 16.95 -20.09
C GLU A 576 3.49 17.91 -20.92
N LEU A 577 2.91 18.56 -21.92
CA LEU A 577 3.59 19.57 -22.73
C LEU A 577 3.77 20.91 -21.99
N GLN A 578 2.98 21.18 -20.97
CA GLN A 578 3.00 22.42 -20.18
C GLN A 578 3.78 22.31 -18.88
N SER A 579 3.96 21.10 -18.35
CA SER A 579 4.76 20.90 -17.17
C SER A 579 6.25 20.97 -17.54
N PRO A 580 7.06 21.83 -16.90
CA PRO A 580 8.50 21.77 -17.03
C PRO A 580 8.98 20.56 -16.22
N CYS A 581 8.42 19.40 -16.55
CA CYS A 581 8.88 18.16 -15.99
C CYS A 581 10.34 17.99 -16.38
N ASN A 582 11.16 17.60 -15.43
CA ASN A 582 12.56 17.24 -15.58
C ASN A 582 12.80 16.07 -16.58
N LEU A 583 11.94 15.90 -17.55
CA LEU A 583 12.14 15.13 -18.77
C LEU A 583 13.09 15.91 -19.65
N VAL A 584 14.36 15.81 -19.34
CA VAL A 584 15.39 16.39 -20.20
C VAL A 584 15.49 15.51 -21.43
N CYS A 585 14.75 15.87 -22.45
CA CYS A 585 15.09 15.50 -23.83
C CYS A 585 16.41 16.19 -24.17
N ARG A 586 17.55 15.53 -23.96
CA ARG A 586 18.85 15.92 -24.48
C ARG A 586 19.54 14.72 -25.10
#